data_27fef3ca4be05fe78e8c2e255f28157a
#
_entry.id   27fef3ca4be05fe78e8c2e255f28157a
#
_cell.length_a   1.000
_cell.length_b   1.000
_cell.length_c   1.000
_cell.angle_alpha   90.00
_cell.angle_beta   90.00
_cell.angle_gamma   90.00
#
_symmetry.space_group_name_H-M   'P 1'
#
loop_
_entity.id
_entity.type
_entity.pdbx_description
1 polymer ?
#
loop_
_entity_poly.entity_id
_entity_poly.type
_entity_poly.pdbx_seq_one_letter_code
_entity_poly.pdbx_strand_id
1 'polypeptide(L)'
;MKLNQYFDHTLLKPDATTTQIRTLCEEAKEHDFYAVCVNSSMVSTAYEAVKDSNVKVAAVIGFPLGVCTTSSKVFETEEACKLVAKEIDMVLHVGKLKEGEWDYVHADIAAVVWAASHYGAIVIVILETCLLTDEEIVRACQVSEEAGAAFVKTSTGFGAGGATAHHVALMRQSVSEAVQVKASGGIRDYKTVMEMIEAGADRIGASASVAVMKEAEGK
;
A
#
# COMPACT_ATOMS: atom_id res chain seq x y z
N MET A 1 -0.04 18.24 6.73
CA MET A 1 -1.24 17.44 6.38
C MET A 1 -2.01 17.13 7.67
N LYS A 2 -3.35 17.01 7.65
CA LYS A 2 -4.12 16.56 8.83
C LYS A 2 -3.90 15.06 9.03
N LEU A 3 -3.94 14.58 10.28
CA LEU A 3 -3.63 13.18 10.62
C LEU A 3 -4.53 12.17 9.87
N ASN A 4 -5.82 12.45 9.76
CA ASN A 4 -6.76 11.58 9.05
C ASN A 4 -6.38 11.35 7.58
N GLN A 5 -5.75 12.32 6.92
CA GLN A 5 -5.32 12.24 5.52
C GLN A 5 -4.05 11.39 5.31
N TYR A 6 -3.43 10.90 6.39
CA TYR A 6 -2.36 9.90 6.28
C TYR A 6 -2.90 8.47 6.11
N PHE A 7 -4.19 8.20 6.40
CA PHE A 7 -4.67 6.82 6.48
C PHE A 7 -5.25 6.29 5.18
N ASP A 8 -4.77 5.09 4.82
CA ASP A 8 -5.49 4.12 4.00
C ASP A 8 -6.14 3.10 4.95
N HIS A 9 -7.44 3.25 5.18
CA HIS A 9 -8.20 2.37 6.06
C HIS A 9 -8.35 1.00 5.41
N THR A 10 -7.86 -0.07 6.05
CA THR A 10 -7.49 -1.31 5.35
C THR A 10 -8.23 -2.52 5.90
N LEU A 11 -8.83 -3.32 4.99
CA LEU A 11 -9.39 -4.63 5.30
C LEU A 11 -9.06 -5.65 4.20
N LEU A 12 -8.11 -6.56 4.47
CA LEU A 12 -7.57 -7.52 3.50
C LEU A 12 -7.73 -8.98 3.92
N LYS A 13 -8.44 -9.25 5.01
CA LYS A 13 -8.66 -10.62 5.50
C LYS A 13 -9.35 -11.46 4.43
N PRO A 14 -8.96 -12.75 4.26
CA PRO A 14 -9.55 -13.62 3.24
C PRO A 14 -11.04 -13.94 3.49
N ASP A 15 -11.50 -13.77 4.71
CA ASP A 15 -12.89 -13.95 5.14
C ASP A 15 -13.70 -12.64 5.20
N ALA A 16 -13.13 -11.53 4.70
CA ALA A 16 -13.81 -10.24 4.68
C ALA A 16 -15.09 -10.30 3.83
N THR A 17 -16.21 -9.94 4.43
CA THR A 17 -17.52 -9.92 3.77
C THR A 17 -17.82 -8.56 3.12
N THR A 18 -18.74 -8.55 2.15
CA THR A 18 -19.26 -7.33 1.54
C THR A 18 -19.79 -6.32 2.58
N THR A 19 -20.44 -6.82 3.63
CA THR A 19 -20.93 -5.96 4.72
C THR A 19 -19.80 -5.28 5.46
N GLN A 20 -18.73 -6.01 5.76
CA GLN A 20 -17.55 -5.44 6.43
C GLN A 20 -16.82 -4.42 5.55
N ILE A 21 -16.76 -4.63 4.23
CA ILE A 21 -16.20 -3.63 3.29
C ILE A 21 -17.07 -2.36 3.27
N ARG A 22 -18.38 -2.48 3.31
CA ARG A 22 -19.27 -1.31 3.41
C ARG A 22 -19.06 -0.54 4.71
N THR A 23 -18.93 -1.25 5.85
CA THR A 23 -18.61 -0.63 7.15
C THR A 23 -17.27 0.12 7.09
N LEU A 24 -16.21 -0.51 6.53
CA LEU A 24 -14.91 0.12 6.32
C LEU A 24 -15.04 1.45 5.54
N CYS A 25 -15.87 1.46 4.50
CA CYS A 25 -16.10 2.64 3.66
C CYS A 25 -16.88 3.75 4.40
N GLU A 26 -17.88 3.39 5.22
CA GLU A 26 -18.61 4.36 6.04
C GLU A 26 -17.68 4.99 7.08
N GLU A 27 -16.87 4.19 7.77
CA GLU A 27 -15.85 4.67 8.71
C GLU A 27 -14.85 5.62 8.01
N ALA A 28 -14.42 5.27 6.78
CA ALA A 28 -13.50 6.12 6.03
C ALA A 28 -14.13 7.47 5.64
N LYS A 29 -15.40 7.50 5.29
CA LYS A 29 -16.13 8.76 5.02
C LYS A 29 -16.32 9.59 6.29
N GLU A 30 -16.73 8.96 7.39
CA GLU A 30 -16.96 9.65 8.67
C GLU A 30 -15.71 10.35 9.19
N HIS A 31 -14.55 9.70 9.06
CA HIS A 31 -13.26 10.23 9.50
C HIS A 31 -12.51 11.02 8.41
N ASP A 32 -13.07 11.14 7.20
CA ASP A 32 -12.41 11.77 6.05
C ASP A 32 -11.00 11.19 5.82
N PHE A 33 -10.87 9.86 5.80
CA PHE A 33 -9.60 9.19 5.49
C PHE A 33 -9.27 9.35 4.01
N TYR A 34 -7.98 9.26 3.67
CA TYR A 34 -7.52 9.45 2.31
C TYR A 34 -8.01 8.33 1.37
N ALA A 35 -7.92 7.07 1.79
CA ALA A 35 -8.34 5.93 1.00
C ALA A 35 -8.87 4.78 1.86
N VAL A 36 -9.57 3.86 1.20
CA VAL A 36 -9.79 2.49 1.68
C VAL A 36 -8.93 1.54 0.85
N CYS A 37 -8.33 0.53 1.50
CA CYS A 37 -7.51 -0.48 0.83
C CYS A 37 -8.16 -1.87 0.98
N VAL A 38 -8.45 -2.51 -0.16
CA VAL A 38 -9.22 -3.75 -0.24
C VAL A 38 -8.60 -4.76 -1.21
N ASN A 39 -9.03 -6.03 -1.15
CA ASN A 39 -8.71 -7.01 -2.20
C ASN A 39 -9.36 -6.62 -3.53
N SER A 40 -8.74 -7.00 -4.66
CA SER A 40 -9.17 -6.64 -6.02
C SER A 40 -10.65 -6.98 -6.30
N SER A 41 -11.14 -8.11 -5.78
CA SER A 41 -12.55 -8.54 -5.91
C SER A 41 -13.56 -7.64 -5.16
N MET A 42 -13.10 -6.80 -4.24
CA MET A 42 -13.95 -5.91 -3.43
C MET A 42 -13.95 -4.44 -3.91
N VAL A 43 -13.19 -4.13 -4.97
CA VAL A 43 -13.07 -2.75 -5.49
C VAL A 43 -14.42 -2.16 -5.87
N SER A 44 -15.26 -2.90 -6.62
CA SER A 44 -16.59 -2.42 -7.01
C SER A 44 -17.48 -2.11 -5.79
N THR A 45 -17.45 -2.98 -4.78
CA THR A 45 -18.21 -2.77 -3.53
C THR A 45 -17.71 -1.51 -2.79
N ALA A 46 -16.39 -1.34 -2.68
CA ALA A 46 -15.79 -0.19 -2.03
C ALA A 46 -16.10 1.10 -2.81
N TYR A 47 -15.92 1.09 -4.13
CA TYR A 47 -16.20 2.25 -4.97
C TYR A 47 -17.65 2.73 -4.83
N GLU A 48 -18.63 1.83 -4.97
CA GLU A 48 -20.04 2.19 -4.82
C GLU A 48 -20.37 2.81 -3.44
N ALA A 49 -19.65 2.42 -2.39
CA ALA A 49 -19.84 2.96 -1.05
C ALA A 49 -19.19 4.33 -0.84
N VAL A 50 -18.11 4.66 -1.58
CA VAL A 50 -17.35 5.93 -1.38
C VAL A 50 -17.47 6.92 -2.53
N LYS A 51 -18.13 6.60 -3.65
CA LYS A 51 -18.16 7.41 -4.89
C LYS A 51 -18.65 8.85 -4.71
N ASP A 52 -19.47 9.11 -3.70
CA ASP A 52 -19.99 10.45 -3.37
C ASP A 52 -19.13 11.17 -2.30
N SER A 53 -17.86 10.76 -2.13
CA SER A 53 -16.91 11.31 -1.18
C SER A 53 -15.54 11.54 -1.83
N ASN A 54 -14.58 12.08 -1.05
CA ASN A 54 -13.19 12.24 -1.49
C ASN A 54 -12.34 10.99 -1.26
N VAL A 55 -12.87 9.95 -0.62
CA VAL A 55 -12.15 8.73 -0.26
C VAL A 55 -11.79 7.94 -1.53
N LYS A 56 -10.52 7.63 -1.71
CA LYS A 56 -10.04 6.83 -2.84
C LYS A 56 -10.16 5.35 -2.55
N VAL A 57 -10.16 4.54 -3.62
CA VAL A 57 -10.10 3.08 -3.52
C VAL A 57 -8.72 2.63 -3.98
N ALA A 58 -7.98 1.99 -3.07
CA ALA A 58 -6.75 1.26 -3.32
C ALA A 58 -7.03 -0.25 -3.38
N ALA A 59 -6.40 -0.95 -4.31
CA ALA A 59 -6.50 -2.40 -4.47
C ALA A 59 -5.14 -3.06 -4.33
N VAL A 60 -5.06 -4.17 -3.57
CA VAL A 60 -3.83 -4.98 -3.53
C VAL A 60 -3.77 -5.92 -4.73
N ILE A 61 -2.55 -6.12 -5.28
CA ILE A 61 -2.28 -6.92 -6.48
C ILE A 61 -1.12 -7.89 -6.22
N GLY A 62 -1.30 -9.15 -6.67
CA GLY A 62 -0.34 -10.23 -6.42
C GLY A 62 -0.19 -10.54 -4.92
N PHE A 63 -1.19 -10.22 -4.16
CA PHE A 63 -1.14 -10.15 -2.70
C PHE A 63 -1.58 -11.44 -2.03
N PRO A 64 -0.97 -11.85 -0.89
CA PRO A 64 0.13 -11.14 -0.20
C PRO A 64 1.54 -11.60 -0.61
N LEU A 65 1.69 -12.62 -1.45
CA LEU A 65 2.96 -13.31 -1.66
C LEU A 65 3.86 -12.70 -2.74
N GLY A 66 3.33 -11.99 -3.72
CA GLY A 66 4.08 -11.37 -4.81
C GLY A 66 4.67 -12.34 -5.85
N VAL A 67 4.47 -13.66 -5.70
CA VAL A 67 5.15 -14.70 -6.49
C VAL A 67 4.38 -15.17 -7.73
N CYS A 68 3.25 -14.56 -8.04
CA CYS A 68 2.56 -14.84 -9.30
C CYS A 68 3.31 -14.21 -10.49
N THR A 69 2.99 -14.66 -11.70
CA THR A 69 3.64 -14.15 -12.91
C THR A 69 3.31 -12.67 -13.13
N THR A 70 4.21 -11.96 -13.81
CA THR A 70 3.99 -10.55 -14.20
C THR A 70 2.68 -10.38 -14.97
N SER A 71 2.35 -11.28 -15.90
CA SER A 71 1.10 -11.22 -16.66
C SER A 71 -0.15 -11.35 -15.78
N SER A 72 -0.09 -12.13 -14.69
CA SER A 72 -1.17 -12.23 -13.72
C SER A 72 -1.35 -10.92 -12.94
N LYS A 73 -0.25 -10.28 -12.52
CA LYS A 73 -0.30 -8.98 -11.85
C LYS A 73 -0.86 -7.90 -12.77
N VAL A 74 -0.42 -7.87 -14.03
CA VAL A 74 -0.93 -6.94 -15.04
C VAL A 74 -2.44 -7.12 -15.23
N PHE A 75 -2.90 -8.36 -15.44
CA PHE A 75 -4.32 -8.65 -15.61
C PHE A 75 -5.15 -8.23 -14.38
N GLU A 76 -4.70 -8.58 -13.18
CA GLU A 76 -5.37 -8.18 -11.93
C GLU A 76 -5.41 -6.65 -11.76
N THR A 77 -4.34 -5.95 -12.14
CA THR A 77 -4.26 -4.49 -12.16
C THR A 77 -5.30 -3.88 -13.09
N GLU A 78 -5.38 -4.36 -14.34
CA GLU A 78 -6.36 -3.86 -15.30
C GLU A 78 -7.80 -4.09 -14.82
N GLU A 79 -8.10 -5.28 -14.28
CA GLU A 79 -9.42 -5.56 -13.73
C GLU A 79 -9.77 -4.64 -12.55
N ALA A 80 -8.84 -4.44 -11.60
CA ALA A 80 -9.05 -3.52 -10.48
C ALA A 80 -9.26 -2.07 -10.97
N CYS A 81 -8.50 -1.63 -11.96
CA CYS A 81 -8.63 -0.28 -12.54
C CYS A 81 -9.94 -0.10 -13.32
N LYS A 82 -10.41 -1.11 -14.05
CA LYS A 82 -11.74 -1.11 -14.70
C LYS A 82 -12.86 -0.97 -13.68
N LEU A 83 -12.69 -1.52 -12.48
CA LEU A 83 -13.58 -1.38 -11.33
C LEU A 83 -13.34 -0.09 -10.52
N VAL A 84 -12.52 0.84 -11.07
CA VAL A 84 -12.28 2.21 -10.59
C VAL A 84 -11.31 2.32 -9.40
N ALA A 85 -10.44 1.32 -9.17
CA ALA A 85 -9.30 1.51 -8.28
C ALA A 85 -8.40 2.64 -8.80
N LYS A 86 -7.94 3.51 -7.91
CA LYS A 86 -7.05 4.65 -8.22
C LYS A 86 -5.65 4.46 -7.69
N GLU A 87 -5.46 3.52 -6.79
CA GLU A 87 -4.16 3.14 -6.25
C GLU A 87 -4.02 1.61 -6.31
N ILE A 88 -2.84 1.15 -6.71
CA ILE A 88 -2.51 -0.25 -6.92
C ILE A 88 -1.35 -0.63 -6.01
N ASP A 89 -1.64 -1.34 -4.92
CA ASP A 89 -0.65 -1.81 -3.95
C ASP A 89 -0.14 -3.19 -4.41
N MET A 90 0.87 -3.23 -5.28
CA MET A 90 1.44 -4.49 -5.76
C MET A 90 2.53 -5.03 -4.83
N VAL A 91 2.59 -6.35 -4.64
CA VAL A 91 3.71 -6.98 -3.94
C VAL A 91 4.80 -7.34 -4.94
N LEU A 92 6.05 -6.90 -4.68
CA LEU A 92 7.19 -7.29 -5.52
C LEU A 92 7.53 -8.79 -5.37
N HIS A 93 8.26 -9.34 -6.33
CA HIS A 93 8.67 -10.74 -6.29
C HIS A 93 9.92 -10.93 -5.43
N VAL A 94 9.73 -11.13 -4.10
CA VAL A 94 10.84 -11.23 -3.12
C VAL A 94 11.85 -12.32 -3.51
N GLY A 95 11.40 -13.49 -4.00
CA GLY A 95 12.30 -14.56 -4.42
C GLY A 95 13.27 -14.13 -5.51
N LYS A 96 12.80 -13.42 -6.54
CA LYS A 96 13.64 -12.87 -7.62
C LYS A 96 14.60 -11.80 -7.12
N LEU A 97 14.16 -10.97 -6.19
CA LEU A 97 15.02 -10.01 -5.50
C LEU A 97 16.18 -10.73 -4.78
N LYS A 98 15.88 -11.79 -4.01
CA LYS A 98 16.90 -12.59 -3.28
C LYS A 98 17.89 -13.30 -4.20
N GLU A 99 17.49 -13.62 -5.42
CA GLU A 99 18.37 -14.17 -6.45
C GLU A 99 19.25 -13.09 -7.12
N GLY A 100 19.01 -11.81 -6.82
CA GLY A 100 19.69 -10.69 -7.46
C GLY A 100 19.20 -10.40 -8.88
N GLU A 101 18.06 -10.92 -9.28
CA GLU A 101 17.43 -10.76 -10.59
C GLU A 101 16.73 -9.40 -10.72
N TRP A 102 17.50 -8.32 -10.55
CA TRP A 102 16.98 -6.95 -10.48
C TRP A 102 16.28 -6.51 -11.76
N ASP A 103 16.74 -6.97 -12.93
CA ASP A 103 16.08 -6.69 -14.22
C ASP A 103 14.68 -7.29 -14.27
N TYR A 104 14.49 -8.50 -13.70
CA TYR A 104 13.17 -9.10 -13.56
C TYR A 104 12.28 -8.27 -12.62
N VAL A 105 12.79 -7.88 -11.45
CA VAL A 105 12.05 -7.08 -10.47
C VAL A 105 11.63 -5.75 -11.08
N HIS A 106 12.52 -5.07 -11.79
CA HIS A 106 12.22 -3.83 -12.50
C HIS A 106 11.13 -4.04 -13.56
N ALA A 107 11.27 -5.05 -14.42
CA ALA A 107 10.31 -5.32 -15.48
C ALA A 107 8.92 -5.69 -14.95
N ASP A 108 8.85 -6.44 -13.82
CA ASP A 108 7.60 -6.82 -13.15
C ASP A 108 6.85 -5.57 -12.65
N ILE A 109 7.56 -4.66 -11.97
CA ILE A 109 7.00 -3.39 -11.48
C ILE A 109 6.59 -2.49 -12.64
N ALA A 110 7.48 -2.30 -13.61
CA ALA A 110 7.24 -1.42 -14.77
C ALA A 110 6.01 -1.86 -15.59
N ALA A 111 5.80 -3.17 -15.75
CA ALA A 111 4.63 -3.69 -16.44
C ALA A 111 3.31 -3.33 -15.72
N VAL A 112 3.29 -3.41 -14.38
CA VAL A 112 2.13 -3.02 -13.56
C VAL A 112 1.93 -1.51 -13.62
N VAL A 113 3.00 -0.70 -13.52
CA VAL A 113 2.95 0.76 -13.64
C VAL A 113 2.37 1.16 -15.00
N TRP A 114 2.86 0.53 -16.07
CA TRP A 114 2.36 0.78 -17.42
C TRP A 114 0.86 0.47 -17.54
N ALA A 115 0.42 -0.70 -17.04
CA ALA A 115 -0.99 -1.08 -17.06
C ALA A 115 -1.88 -0.09 -16.28
N ALA A 116 -1.47 0.28 -15.06
CA ALA A 116 -2.21 1.22 -14.20
C ALA A 116 -2.31 2.62 -14.83
N SER A 117 -1.26 3.07 -15.54
CA SER A 117 -1.18 4.40 -16.14
C SER A 117 -2.30 4.67 -17.16
N HIS A 118 -2.76 3.66 -17.89
CA HIS A 118 -3.86 3.77 -18.86
C HIS A 118 -5.19 4.15 -18.22
N TYR A 119 -5.33 3.93 -16.91
CA TYR A 119 -6.53 4.24 -16.12
C TYR A 119 -6.34 5.45 -15.20
N GLY A 120 -5.18 6.11 -15.26
CA GLY A 120 -4.82 7.21 -14.38
C GLY A 120 -4.70 6.76 -12.91
N ALA A 121 -4.33 5.49 -12.69
CA ALA A 121 -4.03 4.95 -11.37
C ALA A 121 -2.53 4.98 -11.10
N ILE A 122 -2.15 5.13 -9.83
CA ILE A 122 -0.75 5.09 -9.38
C ILE A 122 -0.41 3.72 -8.78
N VAL A 123 0.87 3.38 -8.77
CA VAL A 123 1.37 2.13 -8.21
C VAL A 123 2.17 2.38 -6.94
N ILE A 124 1.90 1.56 -5.94
CA ILE A 124 2.57 1.48 -4.65
C ILE A 124 3.22 0.11 -4.58
N VAL A 125 4.55 0.04 -4.41
CA VAL A 125 5.28 -1.24 -4.38
C VAL A 125 5.51 -1.69 -2.95
N ILE A 126 4.92 -2.82 -2.56
CA ILE A 126 5.12 -3.45 -1.24
C ILE A 126 6.40 -4.28 -1.29
N LEU A 127 7.39 -3.89 -0.48
CA LEU A 127 8.71 -4.52 -0.43
C LEU A 127 8.74 -5.79 0.45
N GLU A 128 7.89 -5.90 1.45
CA GLU A 128 7.91 -6.89 2.55
C GLU A 128 9.24 -6.85 3.30
N THR A 129 9.54 -5.71 3.88
CA THR A 129 10.85 -5.37 4.47
C THR A 129 11.34 -6.34 5.54
N CYS A 130 10.43 -7.06 6.22
CA CYS A 130 10.82 -8.07 7.21
C CYS A 130 11.55 -9.29 6.62
N LEU A 131 11.53 -9.46 5.30
CA LEU A 131 12.25 -10.51 4.57
C LEU A 131 13.56 -10.02 3.96
N LEU A 132 13.87 -8.72 4.04
CA LEU A 132 14.98 -8.08 3.32
C LEU A 132 16.07 -7.61 4.29
N THR A 133 17.31 -7.56 3.79
CA THR A 133 18.39 -6.81 4.44
C THR A 133 18.25 -5.32 4.13
N ASP A 134 18.97 -4.47 4.87
CA ASP A 134 18.98 -3.02 4.62
C ASP A 134 19.44 -2.70 3.19
N GLU A 135 20.47 -3.38 2.68
CA GLU A 135 20.98 -3.21 1.32
C GLU A 135 19.93 -3.60 0.26
N GLU A 136 19.20 -4.69 0.52
CA GLU A 136 18.10 -5.12 -0.35
C GLU A 136 16.93 -4.12 -0.34
N ILE A 137 16.61 -3.53 0.82
CA ILE A 137 15.59 -2.48 0.92
C ILE A 137 15.99 -1.26 0.10
N VAL A 138 17.25 -0.80 0.25
CA VAL A 138 17.77 0.33 -0.53
C VAL A 138 17.65 0.07 -2.03
N ARG A 139 18.12 -1.10 -2.49
CA ARG A 139 18.07 -1.42 -3.92
C ARG A 139 16.64 -1.60 -4.43
N ALA A 140 15.76 -2.23 -3.65
CA ALA A 140 14.34 -2.38 -4.00
C ALA A 140 13.63 -1.02 -4.14
N CYS A 141 13.93 -0.06 -3.27
CA CYS A 141 13.43 1.31 -3.38
C CYS A 141 13.87 1.97 -4.69
N GLN A 142 15.17 1.90 -5.02
CA GLN A 142 15.72 2.47 -6.25
C GLN A 142 15.10 1.85 -7.50
N VAL A 143 15.01 0.52 -7.55
CA VAL A 143 14.39 -0.20 -8.68
C VAL A 143 12.91 0.14 -8.82
N SER A 144 12.18 0.31 -7.70
CA SER A 144 10.78 0.74 -7.71
C SER A 144 10.61 2.15 -8.29
N GLU A 145 11.49 3.08 -7.92
CA GLU A 145 11.52 4.43 -8.48
C GLU A 145 11.89 4.41 -9.96
N GLU A 146 12.94 3.68 -10.35
CA GLU A 146 13.38 3.50 -11.76
C GLU A 146 12.23 2.95 -12.62
N ALA A 147 11.39 2.07 -12.08
CA ALA A 147 10.22 1.49 -12.75
C ALA A 147 8.99 2.40 -12.78
N GLY A 148 9.03 3.58 -12.15
CA GLY A 148 7.96 4.57 -12.16
C GLY A 148 6.90 4.41 -11.07
N ALA A 149 7.20 3.70 -9.98
CA ALA A 149 6.30 3.62 -8.83
C ALA A 149 6.13 5.00 -8.16
N ALA A 150 4.90 5.32 -7.73
CA ALA A 150 4.62 6.54 -6.98
C ALA A 150 4.93 6.41 -5.48
N PHE A 151 4.91 5.19 -4.95
CA PHE A 151 5.22 4.89 -3.56
C PHE A 151 6.03 3.60 -3.44
N VAL A 152 6.83 3.53 -2.37
CA VAL A 152 7.34 2.29 -1.80
C VAL A 152 6.65 2.04 -0.46
N LYS A 153 6.25 0.79 -0.17
CA LYS A 153 5.50 0.41 1.03
C LYS A 153 6.24 -0.68 1.80
N THR A 154 6.24 -0.59 3.12
CA THR A 154 7.02 -1.51 3.95
C THR A 154 6.53 -2.96 3.86
N SER A 155 5.25 -3.22 4.09
CA SER A 155 4.79 -4.58 4.45
C SER A 155 3.39 -4.88 3.95
N THR A 156 3.10 -6.18 3.78
CA THR A 156 1.75 -6.68 3.51
C THR A 156 0.87 -6.70 4.76
N GLY A 157 1.47 -6.90 5.94
CA GLY A 157 0.78 -7.17 7.19
C GLY A 157 0.43 -8.66 7.39
N PHE A 158 0.81 -9.53 6.45
CA PHE A 158 0.64 -11.00 6.52
C PHE A 158 1.97 -11.74 6.75
N GLY A 159 3.09 -11.04 6.69
CA GLY A 159 4.41 -11.55 7.03
C GLY A 159 4.68 -11.62 8.53
N ALA A 160 5.87 -12.08 8.90
CA ALA A 160 6.31 -12.21 10.28
C ALA A 160 6.59 -10.85 10.97
N GLY A 161 6.76 -9.76 10.20
CA GLY A 161 7.03 -8.40 10.70
C GLY A 161 6.19 -7.35 10.01
N GLY A 162 6.27 -6.12 10.52
CA GLY A 162 5.57 -4.95 9.99
C GLY A 162 6.51 -3.74 9.83
N ALA A 163 5.93 -2.54 9.75
CA ALA A 163 6.68 -1.30 9.66
C ALA A 163 7.54 -1.05 10.91
N THR A 164 8.74 -0.56 10.69
CA THR A 164 9.64 -0.04 11.74
C THR A 164 10.11 1.36 11.36
N ALA A 165 10.37 2.23 12.34
CA ALA A 165 10.92 3.55 12.08
C ALA A 165 12.26 3.47 11.31
N HIS A 166 13.10 2.46 11.61
CA HIS A 166 14.34 2.20 10.89
C HIS A 166 14.10 1.98 9.40
N HIS A 167 13.23 1.02 9.03
CA HIS A 167 12.95 0.73 7.62
C HIS A 167 12.30 1.92 6.90
N VAL A 168 11.36 2.63 7.56
CA VAL A 168 10.73 3.83 6.96
C VAL A 168 11.77 4.91 6.67
N ALA A 169 12.67 5.21 7.64
CA ALA A 169 13.74 6.19 7.44
C ALA A 169 14.72 5.77 6.34
N LEU A 170 15.07 4.48 6.29
CA LEU A 170 15.93 3.91 5.25
C LEU A 170 15.29 4.05 3.86
N MET A 171 14.01 3.70 3.73
CA MET A 171 13.24 3.83 2.48
C MET A 171 13.14 5.29 2.05
N ARG A 172 12.85 6.22 2.98
CA ARG A 172 12.79 7.65 2.66
C ARG A 172 14.12 8.19 2.12
N GLN A 173 15.24 7.74 2.69
CA GLN A 173 16.59 8.15 2.23
C GLN A 173 16.98 7.51 0.88
N SER A 174 16.31 6.43 0.48
CA SER A 174 16.66 5.63 -0.70
C SER A 174 15.89 6.04 -1.97
N VAL A 175 14.89 6.91 -1.86
CA VAL A 175 14.11 7.43 -2.98
C VAL A 175 14.13 8.95 -3.01
N SER A 176 13.89 9.54 -4.20
CA SER A 176 13.79 10.99 -4.35
C SER A 176 12.48 11.53 -3.73
N GLU A 177 12.32 12.86 -3.73
CA GLU A 177 11.09 13.51 -3.28
C GLU A 177 9.87 13.21 -4.19
N ALA A 178 10.11 12.70 -5.40
CA ALA A 178 9.04 12.31 -6.33
C ALA A 178 8.34 11.00 -5.91
N VAL A 179 9.00 10.15 -5.13
CA VAL A 179 8.45 8.89 -4.62
C VAL A 179 8.17 9.02 -3.13
N GLN A 180 6.97 8.64 -2.73
CA GLN A 180 6.51 8.70 -1.34
C GLN A 180 6.70 7.37 -0.61
N VAL A 181 6.65 7.40 0.72
CA VAL A 181 6.82 6.21 1.57
C VAL A 181 5.52 5.91 2.31
N LYS A 182 5.04 4.67 2.21
CA LYS A 182 3.87 4.17 2.94
C LYS A 182 4.31 3.15 4.00
N ALA A 183 3.99 3.42 5.26
CA ALA A 183 4.21 2.48 6.36
C ALA A 183 2.97 1.63 6.60
N SER A 184 3.14 0.31 6.76
CA SER A 184 2.02 -0.61 7.02
C SER A 184 2.48 -1.87 7.75
N GLY A 185 1.53 -2.57 8.38
CA GLY A 185 1.80 -3.76 9.18
C GLY A 185 2.18 -3.45 10.63
N GLY A 186 1.38 -3.94 11.57
CA GLY A 186 1.64 -3.78 13.00
C GLY A 186 1.28 -2.42 13.61
N ILE A 187 0.82 -1.44 12.84
CA ILE A 187 0.49 -0.08 13.29
C ILE A 187 -0.91 -0.08 13.91
N ARG A 188 -1.02 0.13 15.23
CA ARG A 188 -2.29 -0.03 15.97
C ARG A 188 -2.64 1.09 16.93
N ASP A 189 -1.73 2.01 17.21
CA ASP A 189 -1.88 3.10 18.18
C ASP A 189 -1.28 4.41 17.65
N TYR A 190 -1.68 5.52 18.26
CA TYR A 190 -1.26 6.85 17.87
C TYR A 190 0.25 7.05 17.97
N LYS A 191 0.90 6.48 18.99
CA LYS A 191 2.34 6.62 19.19
C LYS A 191 3.11 6.03 18.02
N THR A 192 2.77 4.79 17.63
CA THR A 192 3.40 4.12 16.49
C THR A 192 3.17 4.88 15.18
N VAL A 193 1.96 5.44 14.97
CA VAL A 193 1.69 6.28 13.79
C VAL A 193 2.63 7.48 13.75
N MET A 194 2.78 8.20 14.87
CA MET A 194 3.67 9.37 14.93
C MET A 194 5.13 8.99 14.71
N GLU A 195 5.60 7.87 15.25
CA GLU A 195 6.95 7.35 14.99
C GLU A 195 7.19 7.09 13.49
N MET A 196 6.20 6.54 12.77
CA MET A 196 6.33 6.32 11.32
C MET A 196 6.34 7.64 10.53
N ILE A 197 5.49 8.59 10.91
CA ILE A 197 5.46 9.92 10.26
C ILE A 197 6.78 10.67 10.50
N GLU A 198 7.30 10.67 11.73
CA GLU A 198 8.57 11.28 12.08
C GLU A 198 9.76 10.62 11.35
N ALA A 199 9.67 9.32 11.08
CA ALA A 199 10.65 8.59 10.28
C ALA A 199 10.57 8.89 8.77
N GLY A 200 9.53 9.60 8.30
CA GLY A 200 9.38 10.03 6.91
C GLY A 200 8.28 9.30 6.13
N ALA A 201 7.31 8.67 6.80
CA ALA A 201 6.15 8.13 6.11
C ALA A 201 5.19 9.23 5.67
N ASP A 202 4.81 9.19 4.41
CA ASP A 202 3.80 10.08 3.79
C ASP A 202 2.38 9.49 3.89
N ARG A 203 2.27 8.18 4.11
CA ARG A 203 1.02 7.44 4.17
C ARG A 203 1.10 6.29 5.18
N ILE A 204 -0.02 5.94 5.79
CA ILE A 204 -0.15 4.86 6.78
C ILE A 204 -1.25 3.90 6.35
N GLY A 205 -0.90 2.64 6.09
CA GLY A 205 -1.85 1.56 5.88
C GLY A 205 -2.17 0.84 7.20
N ALA A 206 -3.38 0.99 7.71
CA ALA A 206 -3.77 0.39 8.97
C ALA A 206 -5.23 -0.05 9.01
N SER A 207 -5.53 -1.13 9.72
CA SER A 207 -6.89 -1.56 10.04
C SER A 207 -7.44 -0.88 11.30
N ALA A 208 -6.56 -0.28 12.10
CA ALA A 208 -6.90 0.36 13.39
C ALA A 208 -7.08 1.89 13.26
N SER A 209 -7.24 2.43 12.06
CA SER A 209 -7.26 3.89 11.80
C SER A 209 -8.26 4.63 12.68
N VAL A 210 -9.48 4.09 12.86
CA VAL A 210 -10.53 4.69 13.73
C VAL A 210 -10.09 4.74 15.20
N ALA A 211 -9.47 3.66 15.71
CA ALA A 211 -8.98 3.63 17.09
C ALA A 211 -7.86 4.66 17.30
N VAL A 212 -6.94 4.78 16.33
CA VAL A 212 -5.85 5.77 16.36
C VAL A 212 -6.39 7.20 16.35
N MET A 213 -7.42 7.49 15.55
CA MET A 213 -8.05 8.83 15.54
C MET A 213 -8.68 9.18 16.88
N LYS A 214 -9.37 8.23 17.52
CA LYS A 214 -9.94 8.43 18.86
C LYS A 214 -8.87 8.70 19.94
N GLU A 215 -7.72 8.01 19.87
CA GLU A 215 -6.58 8.30 20.74
C GLU A 215 -6.01 9.71 20.52
N ALA A 216 -5.97 10.17 19.26
CA ALA A 216 -5.46 11.49 18.91
C ALA A 216 -6.37 12.63 19.43
N GLU A 217 -7.69 12.43 19.41
CA GLU A 217 -8.69 13.39 19.90
C GLU A 217 -8.70 13.52 21.43
N GLY A 218 -8.25 12.49 22.13
CA GLY A 218 -8.18 12.46 23.61
C GLY A 218 -6.91 13.10 24.19
N LYS A 219 -6.00 13.60 23.35
CA LYS A 219 -4.74 14.26 23.73
C LYS A 219 -4.80 15.76 23.48
#